data_bea5e66fb13447ab41d9516be5d34355
#
_entry.id   bea5e66fb13447ab41d9516be5d34355
#
_cell.length_a   1.000
_cell.length_b   1.000
_cell.length_c   1.000
_cell.angle_alpha   90.00
_cell.angle_beta   90.00
_cell.angle_gamma   90.00
#
_symmetry.space_group_name_H-M   'P 1'
#
loop_
_entity.id
_entity.type
_entity.pdbx_description
1 polymer ?
#
loop_
_entity_poly.entity_id
_entity_poly.type
_entity_poly.pdbx_seq_one_letter_code
_entity_poly.pdbx_strand_id
1 'polypeptide(L)'
;AAAAALLAYAEHTQGRAMTHLHSLQVQRNDSLIHLPLTTQRNLELTQTLRGEPSPTLFSLLDTCQSGMGSRALRHWLLHPECNRTAAQQRLQAIGVLRECGLKDLRAALHGISDVERISARLALHQSKPRELIGLLHTLSQADALRQLLLPIIDRDVEGVLAQIAAGLMPPQPVLDKLHDGLHTEPAVNIRDGGVIADGFDAELDELRSIQTHSADYLLAMEARERERTGITNLRVQYNKVHGFYIEITAGQLDKAPSDYQRRQTLKNAERFITPELKAFED
;
A
#
# COMPACT_ATOMS: atom_id res chain seq x y z
N ALA A 1 -8.43 21.11 -26.68
CA ALA A 1 -7.98 20.10 -27.63
C ALA A 1 -6.89 19.21 -26.99
N ALA A 2 -5.72 19.74 -26.54
CA ALA A 2 -4.62 18.95 -26.01
C ALA A 2 -4.97 18.09 -24.77
N ALA A 3 -5.68 18.68 -23.81
CA ALA A 3 -6.12 17.95 -22.62
C ALA A 3 -7.09 16.79 -22.95
N ALA A 4 -8.03 17.01 -23.88
CA ALA A 4 -8.94 15.96 -24.33
C ALA A 4 -8.20 14.81 -25.03
N ALA A 5 -7.21 15.12 -25.86
CA ALA A 5 -6.39 14.12 -26.53
C ALA A 5 -5.55 13.31 -25.52
N LEU A 6 -5.01 13.98 -24.49
CA LEU A 6 -4.22 13.31 -23.45
C LEU A 6 -5.12 12.39 -22.60
N LEU A 7 -6.34 12.82 -22.25
CA LEU A 7 -7.29 11.99 -21.53
C LEU A 7 -7.70 10.77 -22.33
N ALA A 8 -8.06 10.95 -23.61
CA ALA A 8 -8.42 9.84 -24.50
C ALA A 8 -7.25 8.84 -24.68
N TYR A 9 -6.03 9.33 -24.78
CA TYR A 9 -4.83 8.47 -24.82
C TYR A 9 -4.63 7.70 -23.51
N ALA A 10 -4.78 8.36 -22.37
CA ALA A 10 -4.65 7.74 -21.06
C ALA A 10 -5.74 6.66 -20.84
N GLU A 11 -6.99 6.93 -21.19
CA GLU A 11 -8.09 5.95 -21.11
C GLU A 11 -7.83 4.75 -22.02
N HIS A 12 -7.36 5.01 -23.26
CA HIS A 12 -7.01 3.94 -24.20
C HIS A 12 -5.88 3.05 -23.68
N THR A 13 -4.80 3.64 -23.15
CA THR A 13 -3.63 2.90 -22.64
C THR A 13 -3.90 2.16 -21.33
N GLN A 14 -4.77 2.69 -20.47
CA GLN A 14 -5.15 2.06 -19.21
C GLN A 14 -6.32 1.07 -19.36
N GLY A 15 -7.02 1.06 -20.50
CA GLY A 15 -8.17 0.20 -20.76
C GLY A 15 -9.38 0.49 -19.87
N ARG A 16 -9.45 1.67 -19.25
CA ARG A 16 -10.54 2.09 -18.36
C ARG A 16 -10.68 3.60 -18.28
N ALA A 17 -11.88 4.05 -17.88
CA ALA A 17 -12.16 5.47 -17.65
C ALA A 17 -11.31 6.03 -16.49
N MET A 18 -10.84 7.27 -16.62
CA MET A 18 -10.03 7.97 -15.63
C MET A 18 -10.91 8.69 -14.59
N THR A 19 -11.76 7.94 -13.88
CA THR A 19 -12.75 8.47 -12.92
C THR A 19 -12.15 9.23 -11.74
N HIS A 20 -10.87 9.04 -11.47
CA HIS A 20 -10.13 9.73 -10.41
C HIS A 20 -9.63 11.12 -10.82
N LEU A 21 -9.76 11.52 -12.10
CA LEU A 21 -9.39 12.84 -12.59
C LEU A 21 -10.61 13.75 -12.53
N HIS A 22 -10.67 14.64 -11.55
CA HIS A 22 -11.81 15.53 -11.32
C HIS A 22 -11.62 16.93 -11.86
N SER A 23 -10.37 17.38 -12.08
CA SER A 23 -10.07 18.73 -12.56
C SER A 23 -8.83 18.78 -13.43
N LEU A 24 -8.80 19.76 -14.32
CA LEU A 24 -7.65 20.15 -15.12
C LEU A 24 -7.26 21.57 -14.74
N GLN A 25 -6.02 21.75 -14.33
CA GLN A 25 -5.48 23.07 -14.02
C GLN A 25 -4.51 23.50 -15.13
N VAL A 26 -4.71 24.72 -15.62
CA VAL A 26 -3.79 25.35 -16.56
C VAL A 26 -2.65 26.00 -15.77
N GLN A 27 -1.48 25.43 -15.85
CA GLN A 27 -0.29 26.06 -15.30
C GLN A 27 0.15 27.23 -16.18
N ARG A 28 0.13 28.43 -15.61
CA ARG A 28 0.62 29.62 -16.30
C ARG A 28 2.10 29.83 -15.99
N ASN A 29 2.95 29.81 -17.01
CA ASN A 29 4.39 30.02 -16.83
C ASN A 29 4.77 31.47 -16.53
N ASP A 30 3.85 32.43 -16.70
CA ASP A 30 4.04 33.84 -16.40
C ASP A 30 4.17 34.15 -14.90
N SER A 31 3.75 33.24 -14.04
CA SER A 31 3.90 33.33 -12.58
C SER A 31 5.27 32.84 -12.08
N LEU A 32 6.04 32.16 -12.91
CA LEU A 32 7.33 31.55 -12.55
C LEU A 32 8.50 32.31 -13.18
N ILE A 33 9.61 32.36 -12.46
CA ILE A 33 10.88 32.83 -13.05
C ILE A 33 11.34 31.79 -14.05
N HIS A 34 11.48 32.21 -15.30
CA HIS A 34 11.96 31.31 -16.35
C HIS A 34 13.44 30.96 -16.15
N LEU A 35 13.71 29.71 -15.78
CA LEU A 35 15.05 29.15 -15.68
C LEU A 35 15.25 28.11 -16.79
N PRO A 36 15.91 28.45 -17.90
CA PRO A 36 16.25 27.48 -18.93
C PRO A 36 17.05 26.29 -18.38
N LEU A 37 16.90 25.11 -18.96
CA LEU A 37 17.62 23.89 -18.52
C LEU A 37 19.15 24.09 -18.49
N THR A 38 19.70 24.88 -19.43
CA THR A 38 21.10 25.25 -19.44
C THR A 38 21.50 26.03 -18.20
N THR A 39 20.67 27.00 -17.76
CA THR A 39 20.88 27.78 -16.55
C THR A 39 20.78 26.89 -15.30
N GLN A 40 19.74 26.04 -15.21
CA GLN A 40 19.59 25.08 -14.11
C GLN A 40 20.83 24.19 -13.97
N ARG A 41 21.36 23.71 -15.09
CA ARG A 41 22.56 22.87 -15.16
C ARG A 41 23.83 23.64 -14.79
N ASN A 42 24.00 24.84 -15.33
CA ASN A 42 25.18 25.67 -15.02
C ASN A 42 25.25 26.11 -13.56
N LEU A 43 24.09 26.30 -12.91
CA LEU A 43 23.97 26.58 -11.48
C LEU A 43 24.03 25.29 -10.61
N GLU A 44 24.14 24.12 -11.23
CA GLU A 44 24.16 22.82 -10.54
C GLU A 44 23.05 22.69 -9.50
N LEU A 45 21.81 23.09 -9.87
CA LEU A 45 20.71 23.11 -8.94
C LEU A 45 20.35 21.72 -8.42
N THR A 46 20.26 20.73 -9.30
CA THR A 46 19.85 19.34 -8.99
C THR A 46 20.73 18.26 -9.57
N GLN A 47 21.65 18.64 -10.45
CA GLN A 47 22.67 17.78 -11.06
C GLN A 47 23.93 18.58 -11.31
N THR A 48 25.09 17.98 -11.11
CA THR A 48 26.39 18.58 -11.46
C THR A 48 26.53 18.71 -12.98
N LEU A 49 27.50 19.49 -13.45
CA LEU A 49 27.83 19.56 -14.88
C LEU A 49 28.17 18.20 -15.48
N ARG A 50 28.61 17.25 -14.66
CA ARG A 50 28.90 15.85 -15.06
C ARG A 50 27.66 14.95 -15.03
N GLY A 51 26.50 15.46 -14.58
CA GLY A 51 25.25 14.69 -14.46
C GLY A 51 25.11 13.92 -13.14
N GLU A 52 25.99 14.11 -12.18
CA GLU A 52 25.93 13.47 -10.85
C GLU A 52 24.88 14.15 -9.97
N PRO A 53 24.22 13.44 -9.04
CA PRO A 53 23.20 14.01 -8.17
C PRO A 53 23.79 14.86 -7.02
N SER A 54 25.08 14.76 -6.73
CA SER A 54 25.80 15.46 -5.65
C SER A 54 27.25 15.70 -6.05
N PRO A 55 27.89 16.82 -5.60
CA PRO A 55 27.29 17.89 -4.78
C PRO A 55 26.50 18.90 -5.62
N THR A 56 25.30 19.24 -5.20
CA THR A 56 24.43 20.23 -5.86
C THR A 56 23.76 21.11 -4.82
N LEU A 57 23.15 22.24 -5.23
CA LEU A 57 22.38 23.06 -4.30
C LEU A 57 21.26 22.24 -3.63
N PHE A 58 20.55 21.43 -4.40
CA PHE A 58 19.51 20.53 -3.86
C PHE A 58 20.08 19.56 -2.83
N SER A 59 21.16 18.84 -3.14
CA SER A 59 21.75 17.85 -2.23
C SER A 59 22.28 18.47 -0.92
N LEU A 60 22.67 19.75 -0.95
CA LEU A 60 23.07 20.50 0.24
C LEU A 60 21.87 20.87 1.12
N LEU A 61 20.76 21.28 0.50
CA LEU A 61 19.57 21.76 1.20
C LEU A 61 18.61 20.64 1.63
N ASP A 62 18.63 19.49 0.94
CA ASP A 62 17.69 18.41 1.19
C ASP A 62 18.00 17.67 2.50
N THR A 63 17.43 18.20 3.56
CA THR A 63 17.38 17.59 4.89
C THR A 63 15.96 17.15 5.25
N CYS A 64 15.08 16.99 4.25
CA CYS A 64 13.69 16.64 4.43
C CYS A 64 13.53 15.24 5.06
N GLN A 65 12.49 15.08 5.89
CA GLN A 65 12.20 13.81 6.55
C GLN A 65 11.32 12.87 5.72
N SER A 66 10.75 13.37 4.62
CA SER A 66 9.88 12.60 3.74
C SER A 66 10.21 12.80 2.26
N GLY A 67 9.95 11.79 1.43
CA GLY A 67 10.12 11.89 -0.01
C GLY A 67 9.24 12.96 -0.66
N MET A 68 8.05 13.24 -0.09
CA MET A 68 7.18 14.33 -0.53
C MET A 68 7.85 15.69 -0.29
N GLY A 69 8.46 15.89 0.88
CA GLY A 69 9.22 17.09 1.21
C GLY A 69 10.39 17.34 0.26
N SER A 70 11.19 16.30 -0.02
CA SER A 70 12.31 16.38 -0.98
C SER A 70 11.81 16.75 -2.38
N ARG A 71 10.68 16.18 -2.84
CA ARG A 71 10.09 16.56 -4.13
C ARG A 71 9.60 18.01 -4.15
N ALA A 72 8.96 18.47 -3.07
CA ALA A 72 8.50 19.85 -2.94
C ALA A 72 9.68 20.83 -2.97
N LEU A 73 10.76 20.54 -2.23
CA LEU A 73 11.99 21.35 -2.23
C LEU A 73 12.60 21.41 -3.63
N ARG A 74 12.73 20.27 -4.30
CA ARG A 74 13.23 20.21 -5.66
C ARG A 74 12.38 21.02 -6.63
N HIS A 75 11.05 20.92 -6.50
CA HIS A 75 10.12 21.71 -7.31
C HIS A 75 10.30 23.21 -7.11
N TRP A 76 10.43 23.69 -5.88
CA TRP A 76 10.65 25.10 -5.58
C TRP A 76 11.98 25.63 -6.13
N LEU A 77 13.04 24.82 -6.11
CA LEU A 77 14.34 25.22 -6.68
C LEU A 77 14.29 25.34 -8.20
N LEU A 78 13.54 24.47 -8.88
CA LEU A 78 13.46 24.45 -10.33
C LEU A 78 12.40 25.40 -10.89
N HIS A 79 11.39 25.75 -10.08
CA HIS A 79 10.24 26.57 -10.46
C HIS A 79 10.00 27.70 -9.47
N PRO A 80 10.98 28.62 -9.29
CA PRO A 80 10.83 29.73 -8.36
C PRO A 80 9.73 30.69 -8.86
N GLU A 81 8.89 31.13 -7.92
CA GLU A 81 7.80 32.06 -8.21
C GLU A 81 8.29 33.51 -8.40
N CYS A 82 7.70 34.24 -9.33
CA CYS A 82 7.93 35.69 -9.48
C CYS A 82 7.37 36.48 -8.31
N ASN A 83 6.33 35.97 -7.65
CA ASN A 83 5.71 36.62 -6.51
C ASN A 83 6.58 36.49 -5.26
N ARG A 84 7.16 37.60 -4.84
CA ARG A 84 8.01 37.65 -3.62
C ARG A 84 7.23 37.42 -2.33
N THR A 85 5.93 37.69 -2.31
CA THR A 85 5.10 37.52 -1.11
C THR A 85 5.10 36.07 -0.63
N ALA A 86 4.97 35.10 -1.53
CA ALA A 86 5.06 33.67 -1.16
C ALA A 86 6.40 33.31 -0.53
N ALA A 87 7.50 33.83 -1.09
CA ALA A 87 8.84 33.60 -0.53
C ALA A 87 9.00 34.25 0.85
N GLN A 88 8.49 35.47 1.02
CA GLN A 88 8.54 36.19 2.32
C GLN A 88 7.73 35.47 3.40
N GLN A 89 6.52 34.99 3.06
CA GLN A 89 5.70 34.22 3.98
C GLN A 89 6.39 32.91 4.41
N ARG A 90 7.04 32.20 3.48
CA ARG A 90 7.83 31.00 3.81
C ARG A 90 9.01 31.32 4.72
N LEU A 91 9.74 32.44 4.47
CA LEU A 91 10.85 32.86 5.31
C LEU A 91 10.38 33.25 6.71
N GLN A 92 9.24 33.92 6.84
CA GLN A 92 8.62 34.23 8.12
C GLN A 92 8.25 32.94 8.87
N ALA A 93 7.59 31.98 8.22
CA ALA A 93 7.25 30.66 8.80
C ALA A 93 8.52 29.93 9.29
N ILE A 94 9.59 29.93 8.50
CA ILE A 94 10.89 29.34 8.89
C ILE A 94 11.46 30.05 10.12
N GLY A 95 11.36 31.39 10.20
CA GLY A 95 11.80 32.18 11.38
C GLY A 95 11.08 31.72 12.64
N VAL A 96 9.73 31.61 12.59
CA VAL A 96 8.90 31.17 13.71
C VAL A 96 9.25 29.73 14.13
N LEU A 97 9.40 28.83 13.18
CA LEU A 97 9.75 27.41 13.45
C LEU A 97 11.13 27.26 14.10
N ARG A 98 12.10 28.11 13.73
CA ARG A 98 13.46 28.10 14.33
C ARG A 98 13.42 28.50 15.80
N GLU A 99 12.54 29.41 16.18
CA GLU A 99 12.38 29.88 17.56
C GLU A 99 11.61 28.88 18.44
N CYS A 100 10.65 28.17 17.87
CA CYS A 100 9.77 27.28 18.60
C CYS A 100 10.27 25.83 18.74
N GLY A 101 11.39 25.49 18.11
CA GLY A 101 11.99 24.16 18.16
C GLY A 101 11.49 23.22 17.06
N LEU A 102 12.39 22.84 16.15
CA LEU A 102 12.10 21.97 15.01
C LEU A 102 12.16 20.47 15.35
N LYS A 103 12.67 20.11 16.54
CA LYS A 103 12.99 18.71 16.86
C LYS A 103 11.76 17.81 16.85
N ASP A 104 10.70 18.22 17.51
CA ASP A 104 9.49 17.39 17.65
C ASP A 104 8.71 17.31 16.33
N LEU A 105 8.66 18.42 15.58
CA LEU A 105 8.09 18.42 14.22
C LEU A 105 8.87 17.50 13.28
N ARG A 106 10.20 17.55 13.31
CA ARG A 106 11.03 16.65 12.49
C ARG A 106 10.86 15.19 12.89
N ALA A 107 10.73 14.90 14.19
CA ALA A 107 10.46 13.55 14.68
C ALA A 107 9.09 13.05 14.22
N ALA A 108 8.06 13.88 14.28
CA ALA A 108 6.71 13.53 13.81
C ALA A 108 6.64 13.37 12.27
N LEU A 109 7.49 14.06 11.52
CA LEU A 109 7.61 13.90 10.06
C LEU A 109 8.41 12.65 9.67
N HIS A 110 9.16 12.07 10.61
CA HIS A 110 9.90 10.85 10.33
C HIS A 110 8.97 9.64 10.25
N GLY A 111 9.13 8.81 9.23
CA GLY A 111 8.29 7.62 9.02
C GLY A 111 6.96 7.89 8.30
N ILE A 112 6.67 9.14 7.91
CA ILE A 112 5.52 9.45 7.05
C ILE A 112 5.69 8.79 5.69
N SER A 113 4.68 8.02 5.29
CA SER A 113 4.62 7.39 3.98
C SER A 113 4.33 8.40 2.87
N ASP A 114 4.68 8.03 1.65
CA ASP A 114 4.46 8.86 0.46
C ASP A 114 2.98 8.78 0.01
N VAL A 115 2.15 9.61 0.64
CA VAL A 115 0.70 9.64 0.39
C VAL A 115 0.37 9.96 -1.05
N GLU A 116 1.12 10.83 -1.73
CA GLU A 116 0.90 11.17 -3.14
C GLU A 116 1.02 9.93 -4.03
N ARG A 117 2.08 9.15 -3.83
CA ARG A 117 2.31 7.92 -4.61
C ARG A 117 1.32 6.82 -4.25
N ILE A 118 0.98 6.68 -2.96
CA ILE A 118 0.00 5.70 -2.50
C ILE A 118 -1.36 6.02 -3.09
N SER A 119 -1.81 7.28 -3.03
CA SER A 119 -3.10 7.72 -3.60
C SER A 119 -3.16 7.51 -5.10
N ALA A 120 -2.07 7.79 -5.83
CA ALA A 120 -2.01 7.53 -7.27
C ALA A 120 -2.14 6.02 -7.57
N ARG A 121 -1.45 5.14 -6.81
CA ARG A 121 -1.57 3.69 -6.97
C ARG A 121 -2.94 3.17 -6.56
N LEU A 122 -3.55 3.75 -5.53
CA LEU A 122 -4.90 3.41 -5.11
C LEU A 122 -5.91 3.72 -6.21
N ALA A 123 -5.83 4.90 -6.83
CA ALA A 123 -6.65 5.27 -7.98
C ALA A 123 -6.46 4.33 -9.18
N LEU A 124 -5.27 3.77 -9.33
CA LEU A 124 -4.93 2.78 -10.36
C LEU A 124 -5.24 1.33 -9.95
N HIS A 125 -5.80 1.06 -8.76
CA HIS A 125 -6.01 -0.28 -8.18
C HIS A 125 -4.71 -1.13 -8.14
N GLN A 126 -3.57 -0.48 -7.87
CA GLN A 126 -2.24 -1.11 -7.82
C GLN A 126 -1.58 -0.98 -6.46
N SER A 127 -2.31 -0.49 -5.45
CA SER A 127 -1.80 -0.35 -4.09
C SER A 127 -1.56 -1.72 -3.45
N LYS A 128 -0.50 -1.78 -2.65
CA LYS A 128 -0.19 -2.98 -1.85
C LYS A 128 -0.76 -2.85 -0.44
N PRO A 129 -1.09 -3.95 0.25
CA PRO A 129 -1.64 -3.90 1.61
C PRO A 129 -0.79 -3.07 2.59
N ARG A 130 0.53 -3.23 2.56
CA ARG A 130 1.46 -2.45 3.40
C ARG A 130 1.47 -0.96 3.11
N GLU A 131 1.16 -0.55 1.89
CA GLU A 131 1.03 0.87 1.54
C GLU A 131 -0.22 1.48 2.17
N LEU A 132 -1.30 0.71 2.31
CA LEU A 132 -2.51 1.15 3.00
C LEU A 132 -2.27 1.30 4.51
N ILE A 133 -1.49 0.42 5.13
CA ILE A 133 -1.04 0.60 6.52
C ILE A 133 -0.18 1.86 6.65
N GLY A 134 0.74 2.09 5.72
CA GLY A 134 1.52 3.33 5.68
C GLY A 134 0.66 4.58 5.53
N LEU A 135 -0.41 4.50 4.74
CA LEU A 135 -1.40 5.57 4.60
C LEU A 135 -2.16 5.79 5.92
N LEU A 136 -2.69 4.73 6.54
CA LEU A 136 -3.36 4.79 7.84
C LEU A 136 -2.47 5.47 8.88
N HIS A 137 -1.23 5.00 9.03
CA HIS A 137 -0.27 5.59 9.97
C HIS A 137 -0.03 7.08 9.68
N THR A 138 0.17 7.45 8.41
CA THR A 138 0.42 8.85 8.02
C THR A 138 -0.79 9.75 8.29
N LEU A 139 -2.00 9.28 8.00
CA LEU A 139 -3.23 10.03 8.30
C LEU A 139 -3.42 10.19 9.81
N SER A 140 -3.13 9.17 10.61
CA SER A 140 -3.17 9.26 12.07
C SER A 140 -2.12 10.25 12.62
N GLN A 141 -0.96 10.38 11.99
CA GLN A 141 0.08 11.35 12.38
C GLN A 141 -0.29 12.79 12.01
N ALA A 142 -1.22 13.00 11.07
CA ALA A 142 -1.61 14.36 10.66
C ALA A 142 -2.18 15.18 11.83
N ASP A 143 -2.99 14.55 12.70
CA ASP A 143 -3.52 15.24 13.88
C ASP A 143 -2.41 15.58 14.89
N ALA A 144 -1.48 14.66 15.15
CA ALA A 144 -0.33 14.92 16.00
C ALA A 144 0.54 16.10 15.48
N LEU A 145 0.81 16.15 14.18
CA LEU A 145 1.49 17.27 13.54
C LEU A 145 0.73 18.57 13.70
N ARG A 146 -0.60 18.53 13.53
CA ARG A 146 -1.46 19.70 13.76
C ARG A 146 -1.37 20.19 15.19
N GLN A 147 -1.44 19.30 16.18
CA GLN A 147 -1.31 19.69 17.60
C GLN A 147 0.04 20.34 17.92
N LEU A 148 1.12 19.91 17.29
CA LEU A 148 2.43 20.54 17.42
C LEU A 148 2.48 21.95 16.79
N LEU A 149 1.66 22.21 15.76
CA LEU A 149 1.59 23.51 15.10
C LEU A 149 0.68 24.50 15.84
N LEU A 150 -0.39 24.06 16.51
CA LEU A 150 -1.37 24.94 17.17
C LEU A 150 -0.75 26.01 18.08
N PRO A 151 0.21 25.72 18.98
CA PRO A 151 0.83 26.73 19.82
C PRO A 151 1.69 27.74 19.06
N ILE A 152 2.03 27.44 17.82
CA ILE A 152 2.97 28.21 16.99
C ILE A 152 2.21 29.15 16.04
N ILE A 153 1.01 28.76 15.60
CA ILE A 153 0.22 29.50 14.61
C ILE A 153 -0.22 30.88 15.10
N ASP A 154 -0.33 31.10 16.40
CA ASP A 154 -0.63 32.44 16.96
C ASP A 154 0.40 33.49 16.58
N ARG A 155 1.61 33.08 16.23
CA ARG A 155 2.68 33.93 15.73
C ARG A 155 2.68 34.09 14.21
N ASP A 156 1.82 33.33 13.49
CA ASP A 156 1.71 33.28 12.03
C ASP A 156 0.25 33.10 11.59
N VAL A 157 -0.67 33.89 12.19
CA VAL A 157 -2.14 33.71 12.12
C VAL A 157 -2.69 33.66 10.69
N GLU A 158 -2.16 34.47 9.78
CA GLU A 158 -2.56 34.49 8.37
C GLU A 158 -1.49 33.90 7.45
N GLY A 159 -0.49 33.25 8.04
CA GLY A 159 0.69 32.77 7.33
C GLY A 159 0.58 31.31 6.84
N VAL A 160 1.70 30.83 6.37
CA VAL A 160 1.84 29.47 5.81
C VAL A 160 1.58 28.39 6.86
N LEU A 161 2.00 28.60 8.12
CA LEU A 161 1.82 27.61 9.20
C LEU A 161 0.35 27.41 9.56
N ALA A 162 -0.43 28.50 9.61
CA ALA A 162 -1.87 28.42 9.84
C ALA A 162 -2.60 27.68 8.71
N GLN A 163 -2.22 27.95 7.45
CA GLN A 163 -2.76 27.22 6.29
C GLN A 163 -2.40 25.73 6.32
N ILE A 164 -1.16 25.40 6.66
CA ILE A 164 -0.73 24.00 6.81
C ILE A 164 -1.53 23.30 7.91
N ALA A 165 -1.65 23.92 9.09
CA ALA A 165 -2.39 23.36 10.21
C ALA A 165 -3.88 23.15 9.88
N ALA A 166 -4.50 24.05 9.12
CA ALA A 166 -5.86 23.92 8.63
C ALA A 166 -6.03 22.76 7.62
N GLY A 167 -4.97 22.50 6.81
CA GLY A 167 -4.95 21.39 5.85
C GLY A 167 -4.66 20.03 6.49
N LEU A 168 -4.12 19.97 7.70
CA LEU A 168 -3.78 18.72 8.42
C LEU A 168 -5.01 18.16 9.15
N MET A 169 -6.11 17.99 8.43
CA MET A 169 -7.31 17.31 8.93
C MET A 169 -7.59 16.09 8.06
N PRO A 170 -7.26 14.89 8.54
CA PRO A 170 -7.52 13.68 7.78
C PRO A 170 -9.04 13.45 7.62
N PRO A 171 -9.51 12.93 6.47
CA PRO A 171 -10.90 12.58 6.30
C PRO A 171 -11.26 11.40 7.21
N GLN A 172 -11.95 11.66 8.31
CA GLN A 172 -12.28 10.68 9.34
C GLN A 172 -12.90 9.39 8.79
N PRO A 173 -13.87 9.44 7.84
CA PRO A 173 -14.45 8.21 7.28
C PRO A 173 -13.44 7.31 6.57
N VAL A 174 -12.37 7.88 5.99
CA VAL A 174 -11.31 7.11 5.35
C VAL A 174 -10.40 6.48 6.40
N LEU A 175 -10.09 7.24 7.45
CA LEU A 175 -9.26 6.77 8.56
C LEU A 175 -9.95 5.62 9.30
N ASP A 176 -11.23 5.74 9.61
CA ASP A 176 -12.03 4.70 10.26
C ASP A 176 -12.08 3.44 9.38
N LYS A 177 -12.36 3.61 8.08
CA LYS A 177 -12.42 2.48 7.15
C LYS A 177 -11.08 1.74 7.00
N LEU A 178 -9.96 2.47 7.01
CA LEU A 178 -8.63 1.86 6.97
C LEU A 178 -8.30 1.15 8.29
N HIS A 179 -8.66 1.78 9.42
CA HIS A 179 -8.43 1.23 10.76
C HIS A 179 -9.21 -0.06 10.99
N ASP A 180 -10.50 -0.05 10.68
CA ASP A 180 -11.39 -1.18 10.94
C ASP A 180 -11.24 -2.29 9.90
N GLY A 181 -10.93 -1.92 8.65
CA GLY A 181 -10.90 -2.86 7.52
C GLY A 181 -9.57 -3.55 7.28
N LEU A 182 -8.46 -3.06 7.85
CA LEU A 182 -7.14 -3.64 7.58
C LEU A 182 -6.66 -4.48 8.77
N HIS A 183 -6.14 -5.65 8.46
CA HIS A 183 -5.38 -6.43 9.43
C HIS A 183 -4.13 -5.64 9.87
N THR A 184 -3.76 -5.71 11.15
CA THR A 184 -2.61 -4.97 11.72
C THR A 184 -1.29 -5.30 11.03
N GLU A 185 -1.11 -6.55 10.66
CA GLU A 185 0.05 -7.06 9.91
C GLU A 185 -0.43 -7.76 8.63
N PRO A 186 -0.82 -7.02 7.59
CA PRO A 186 -1.35 -7.63 6.39
C PRO A 186 -0.27 -8.35 5.59
N ALA A 187 -0.67 -9.38 4.85
CA ALA A 187 0.19 -10.08 3.92
C ALA A 187 0.83 -9.11 2.89
N VAL A 188 1.98 -9.51 2.37
CA VAL A 188 2.71 -8.69 1.37
C VAL A 188 1.91 -8.52 0.09
N ASN A 189 1.22 -9.59 -0.33
CA ASN A 189 0.39 -9.60 -1.54
C ASN A 189 -1.06 -9.90 -1.16
N ILE A 190 -2.00 -9.30 -1.88
CA ILE A 190 -3.44 -9.53 -1.70
C ILE A 190 -3.80 -11.02 -1.90
N ARG A 191 -3.09 -11.71 -2.81
CA ARG A 191 -3.34 -13.12 -3.14
C ARG A 191 -3.05 -14.09 -1.99
N ASP A 192 -2.21 -13.67 -1.05
CA ASP A 192 -1.82 -14.50 0.09
C ASP A 192 -2.89 -14.51 1.20
N GLY A 193 -3.94 -13.71 1.06
CA GLY A 193 -4.98 -13.52 2.08
C GLY A 193 -4.51 -12.68 3.27
N GLY A 194 -5.29 -12.67 4.38
CA GLY A 194 -4.91 -12.00 5.63
C GLY A 194 -4.75 -10.48 5.53
N VAL A 195 -5.45 -9.82 4.60
CA VAL A 195 -5.37 -8.36 4.40
C VAL A 195 -6.49 -7.64 5.13
N ILE A 196 -7.70 -8.18 5.06
CA ILE A 196 -8.89 -7.61 5.68
C ILE A 196 -8.99 -8.12 7.12
N ALA A 197 -9.31 -7.23 8.07
CA ALA A 197 -9.50 -7.56 9.47
C ALA A 197 -10.71 -8.49 9.66
N ASP A 198 -10.64 -9.33 10.70
CA ASP A 198 -11.76 -10.17 11.10
C ASP A 198 -12.87 -9.28 11.66
N GLY A 199 -14.12 -9.59 11.34
CA GLY A 199 -15.29 -8.81 11.76
C GLY A 199 -15.62 -7.61 10.85
N PHE A 200 -14.79 -7.30 9.84
CA PHE A 200 -15.05 -6.18 8.93
C PHE A 200 -16.10 -6.53 7.85
N ASP A 201 -16.09 -7.75 7.36
CA ASP A 201 -16.99 -8.23 6.32
C ASP A 201 -17.54 -9.60 6.71
N ALA A 202 -18.84 -9.66 7.00
CA ALA A 202 -19.50 -10.87 7.50
C ALA A 202 -19.48 -12.03 6.48
N GLU A 203 -19.58 -11.75 5.18
CA GLU A 203 -19.53 -12.77 4.13
C GLU A 203 -18.11 -13.36 4.04
N LEU A 204 -17.08 -12.52 4.14
CA LEU A 204 -15.70 -12.98 4.15
C LEU A 204 -15.40 -13.83 5.40
N ASP A 205 -15.92 -13.45 6.56
CA ASP A 205 -15.72 -14.19 7.81
C ASP A 205 -16.44 -15.56 7.75
N GLU A 206 -17.62 -15.62 7.15
CA GLU A 206 -18.33 -16.89 6.89
C GLU A 206 -17.50 -17.79 5.98
N LEU A 207 -16.99 -17.27 4.86
CA LEU A 207 -16.13 -18.03 3.94
C LEU A 207 -14.84 -18.52 4.60
N ARG A 208 -14.22 -17.71 5.45
CA ARG A 208 -13.04 -18.13 6.25
C ARG A 208 -13.39 -19.24 7.24
N SER A 209 -14.53 -19.10 7.89
CA SER A 209 -15.03 -20.12 8.81
C SER A 209 -15.25 -21.48 8.11
N ILE A 210 -15.92 -21.47 6.96
CA ILE A 210 -16.11 -22.66 6.14
C ILE A 210 -14.75 -23.28 5.75
N GLN A 211 -13.81 -22.45 5.28
CA GLN A 211 -12.47 -22.91 4.89
C GLN A 211 -11.72 -23.56 6.07
N THR A 212 -11.78 -22.97 7.25
CA THR A 212 -11.11 -23.47 8.46
C THR A 212 -11.75 -24.78 8.92
N HIS A 213 -13.08 -24.84 9.00
CA HIS A 213 -13.79 -26.06 9.37
C HIS A 213 -13.55 -27.20 8.37
N SER A 214 -13.47 -26.88 7.09
CA SER A 214 -13.12 -27.87 6.06
C SER A 214 -11.71 -28.42 6.23
N ALA A 215 -10.74 -27.57 6.55
CA ALA A 215 -9.36 -27.98 6.82
C ALA A 215 -9.27 -28.88 8.06
N ASP A 216 -9.93 -28.47 9.14
CA ASP A 216 -9.98 -29.26 10.39
C ASP A 216 -10.63 -30.61 10.19
N TYR A 217 -11.72 -30.67 9.43
CA TYR A 217 -12.39 -31.92 9.07
C TYR A 217 -11.46 -32.87 8.30
N LEU A 218 -10.74 -32.35 7.30
CA LEU A 218 -9.80 -33.16 6.50
C LEU A 218 -8.64 -33.68 7.33
N LEU A 219 -8.10 -32.86 8.25
CA LEU A 219 -7.05 -33.28 9.19
C LEU A 219 -7.55 -34.35 10.17
N ALA A 220 -8.76 -34.18 10.72
CA ALA A 220 -9.39 -35.17 11.58
C ALA A 220 -9.66 -36.49 10.84
N MET A 221 -10.12 -36.40 9.59
CA MET A 221 -10.30 -37.56 8.71
C MET A 221 -8.97 -38.27 8.42
N GLU A 222 -7.90 -37.53 8.11
CA GLU A 222 -6.57 -38.08 7.88
C GLU A 222 -6.06 -38.85 9.12
N ALA A 223 -6.20 -38.26 10.31
CA ALA A 223 -5.79 -38.89 11.55
C ALA A 223 -6.59 -40.19 11.82
N ARG A 224 -7.93 -40.14 11.67
CA ARG A 224 -8.81 -41.30 11.84
C ARG A 224 -8.48 -42.41 10.83
N GLU A 225 -8.27 -42.09 9.57
CA GLU A 225 -7.94 -43.05 8.54
C GLU A 225 -6.55 -43.65 8.74
N ARG A 226 -5.57 -42.90 9.20
CA ARG A 226 -4.27 -43.45 9.61
C ARG A 226 -4.37 -44.45 10.75
N GLU A 227 -5.17 -44.15 11.75
CA GLU A 227 -5.41 -45.04 12.88
C GLU A 227 -6.17 -46.33 12.43
N ARG A 228 -7.24 -46.17 11.63
CA ARG A 228 -8.05 -47.28 11.11
C ARG A 228 -7.24 -48.26 10.23
N THR A 229 -6.39 -47.73 9.36
CA THR A 229 -5.67 -48.52 8.35
C THR A 229 -4.28 -48.94 8.77
N GLY A 230 -3.70 -48.29 9.79
CA GLY A 230 -2.28 -48.46 10.16
C GLY A 230 -1.30 -47.97 9.09
N ILE A 231 -1.75 -47.11 8.17
CA ILE A 231 -0.94 -46.52 7.10
C ILE A 231 -0.40 -45.17 7.59
N THR A 232 0.86 -45.13 8.02
CA THR A 232 1.46 -43.96 8.66
C THR A 232 1.68 -42.78 7.73
N ASN A 233 1.81 -43.02 6.44
CA ASN A 233 2.08 -42.00 5.42
C ASN A 233 0.84 -41.64 4.56
N LEU A 234 -0.36 -42.09 4.97
CA LEU A 234 -1.61 -41.68 4.35
C LEU A 234 -1.78 -40.17 4.48
N ARG A 235 -2.16 -39.52 3.39
CA ARG A 235 -2.47 -38.09 3.35
C ARG A 235 -3.79 -37.84 2.63
N VAL A 236 -4.60 -36.95 3.18
CA VAL A 236 -5.78 -36.42 2.52
C VAL A 236 -5.39 -35.09 1.86
N GLN A 237 -5.58 -34.97 0.55
CA GLN A 237 -5.16 -33.81 -0.23
C GLN A 237 -6.23 -33.42 -1.26
N TYR A 238 -6.09 -32.21 -1.79
CA TYR A 238 -6.95 -31.67 -2.85
C TYR A 238 -6.14 -31.37 -4.11
N ASN A 239 -6.73 -31.67 -5.26
CA ASN A 239 -6.21 -31.29 -6.57
C ASN A 239 -7.34 -30.70 -7.43
N LYS A 240 -7.08 -29.57 -8.09
CA LYS A 240 -8.07 -28.87 -8.94
C LYS A 240 -8.69 -29.75 -10.05
N VAL A 241 -7.99 -30.80 -10.50
CA VAL A 241 -8.45 -31.68 -11.59
C VAL A 241 -9.22 -32.87 -11.05
N HIS A 242 -8.83 -33.39 -9.88
CA HIS A 242 -9.35 -34.65 -9.34
C HIS A 242 -10.12 -34.46 -8.01
N GLY A 243 -10.30 -33.23 -7.53
CA GLY A 243 -10.93 -32.97 -6.24
C GLY A 243 -10.15 -33.51 -5.05
N PHE A 244 -10.84 -33.92 -4.00
CA PHE A 244 -10.21 -34.51 -2.81
C PHE A 244 -9.82 -35.97 -3.04
N TYR A 245 -8.69 -36.40 -2.47
CA TYR A 245 -8.20 -37.77 -2.55
C TYR A 245 -7.34 -38.15 -1.34
N ILE A 246 -7.29 -39.44 -1.07
CA ILE A 246 -6.38 -40.07 -0.13
C ILE A 246 -5.19 -40.59 -0.92
N GLU A 247 -3.97 -40.15 -0.59
CA GLU A 247 -2.74 -40.64 -1.22
C GLU A 247 -2.03 -41.63 -0.32
N ILE A 248 -1.72 -42.81 -0.88
CA ILE A 248 -0.95 -43.86 -0.20
C ILE A 248 0.25 -44.21 -1.06
N THR A 249 1.43 -44.26 -0.43
CA THR A 249 2.67 -44.64 -1.13
C THR A 249 2.68 -46.14 -1.50
N ALA A 250 3.38 -46.49 -2.58
CA ALA A 250 3.45 -47.87 -3.12
C ALA A 250 3.82 -48.93 -2.08
N GLY A 251 4.69 -48.59 -1.10
CA GLY A 251 5.13 -49.53 -0.06
C GLY A 251 4.07 -49.88 1.00
N GLN A 252 2.90 -49.26 1.00
CA GLN A 252 1.83 -49.53 1.97
C GLN A 252 0.45 -49.79 1.29
N LEU A 253 0.42 -50.02 0.00
CA LEU A 253 -0.79 -50.29 -0.75
C LEU A 253 -1.50 -51.57 -0.31
N ASP A 254 -0.77 -52.56 0.15
CA ASP A 254 -1.32 -53.83 0.66
C ASP A 254 -2.23 -53.63 1.88
N LYS A 255 -2.12 -52.50 2.54
CA LYS A 255 -2.98 -52.14 3.69
C LYS A 255 -4.18 -51.30 3.30
N ALA A 256 -4.33 -50.96 2.02
CA ALA A 256 -5.45 -50.16 1.56
C ALA A 256 -6.77 -50.94 1.75
N PRO A 257 -7.76 -50.39 2.45
CA PRO A 257 -9.04 -51.06 2.68
C PRO A 257 -9.83 -51.28 1.38
N SER A 258 -10.69 -52.25 1.38
CA SER A 258 -11.53 -52.61 0.22
C SER A 258 -12.59 -51.56 -0.13
N ASP A 259 -12.91 -50.65 0.81
CA ASP A 259 -13.83 -49.53 0.63
C ASP A 259 -13.18 -48.33 -0.08
N TYR A 260 -11.86 -48.35 -0.29
CA TYR A 260 -11.14 -47.34 -1.04
C TYR A 260 -11.32 -47.57 -2.55
N GLN A 261 -11.92 -46.62 -3.23
CA GLN A 261 -12.01 -46.64 -4.68
C GLN A 261 -10.80 -45.94 -5.31
N ARG A 262 -10.04 -46.68 -6.11
CA ARG A 262 -8.90 -46.14 -6.81
C ARG A 262 -9.32 -45.09 -7.83
N ARG A 263 -8.72 -43.90 -7.74
CA ARG A 263 -9.00 -42.76 -8.64
C ARG A 263 -7.84 -42.52 -9.61
N GLN A 264 -6.58 -42.71 -9.16
CA GLN A 264 -5.38 -42.50 -9.99
C GLN A 264 -4.20 -43.33 -9.49
N THR A 265 -3.45 -43.89 -10.44
CA THR A 265 -2.15 -44.56 -10.17
C THR A 265 -1.01 -43.65 -10.58
N LEU A 266 -0.08 -43.43 -9.68
CA LEU A 266 1.17 -42.68 -9.88
C LEU A 266 2.39 -43.61 -9.81
N LYS A 267 3.57 -43.14 -10.18
CA LYS A 267 4.78 -43.95 -10.18
C LYS A 267 5.12 -44.54 -8.79
N ASN A 268 4.90 -43.75 -7.71
CA ASN A 268 5.31 -44.09 -6.36
C ASN A 268 4.14 -44.08 -5.34
N ALA A 269 2.91 -43.83 -5.76
CA ALA A 269 1.73 -43.74 -4.91
C ALA A 269 0.47 -44.06 -5.69
N GLU A 270 -0.60 -44.36 -4.99
CA GLU A 270 -1.94 -44.44 -5.55
C GLU A 270 -2.86 -43.45 -4.80
N ARG A 271 -3.86 -42.95 -5.54
CA ARG A 271 -4.88 -42.04 -5.04
C ARG A 271 -6.22 -42.71 -5.01
N PHE A 272 -6.87 -42.57 -3.88
CA PHE A 272 -8.14 -43.18 -3.59
C PHE A 272 -9.18 -42.12 -3.20
N ILE A 273 -10.44 -42.49 -3.33
CA ILE A 273 -11.57 -41.76 -2.78
C ILE A 273 -12.42 -42.72 -1.93
N THR A 274 -13.00 -42.21 -0.86
CA THR A 274 -13.98 -42.91 -0.04
C THR A 274 -15.35 -42.30 -0.27
N PRO A 275 -16.43 -43.03 0.02
CA PRO A 275 -17.81 -42.49 -0.05
C PRO A 275 -17.96 -41.23 0.84
N GLU A 276 -17.32 -41.22 2.02
CA GLU A 276 -17.35 -40.10 2.93
C GLU A 276 -16.62 -38.84 2.36
N LEU A 277 -15.44 -39.04 1.76
CA LEU A 277 -14.69 -37.96 1.15
C LEU A 277 -15.42 -37.41 -0.09
N LYS A 278 -16.14 -38.27 -0.81
CA LYS A 278 -16.98 -37.85 -1.94
C LYS A 278 -18.18 -37.04 -1.47
N ALA A 279 -18.85 -37.44 -0.41
CA ALA A 279 -19.96 -36.70 0.18
C ALA A 279 -19.55 -35.35 0.76
N PHE A 280 -18.27 -35.21 1.16
CA PHE A 280 -17.70 -33.94 1.58
C PHE A 280 -17.31 -33.04 0.38
N GLU A 281 -17.01 -33.62 -0.79
CA GLU A 281 -16.70 -32.89 -2.02
C GLU A 281 -17.97 -32.30 -2.67
N ASP A 282 -19.12 -33.00 -2.59
CA ASP A 282 -20.43 -32.61 -3.14
C ASP A 282 -21.13 -31.54 -2.27
#